data_fd8d4f2dc6e83a90d5a00f92ba5139d2
#
_entry.id   fd8d4f2dc6e83a90d5a00f92ba5139d2
#
_cell.length_a   1.000
_cell.length_b   1.000
_cell.length_c   1.000
_cell.angle_alpha   90.00
_cell.angle_beta   90.00
_cell.angle_gamma   90.00
#
_symmetry.space_group_name_H-M   'P 1'
#
loop_
_entity.id
_entity.type
_entity.pdbx_description
1 polymer ?
#
loop_
_entity_poly.entity_id
_entity_poly.type
_entity_poly.pdbx_seq_one_letter_code
_entity_poly.pdbx_strand_id
1 'polypeptide(L)'
;MNIVEVKNKYCDSTIWNSVSPRKTDVVIASCYKSGTTLTQQIVNLLLNGNSDLRGYKSIHELSPWVEYNPDPTFASLELKLNHIENLPESRFLKTHLPFDALPYNPETKYIYLVRDGRDVALSLYNAGGGYDTSLYEEEKVEETFPEFWDNWLETGRHLWPLWENILSWWRVRHLPNVLLVHYANLIGDKPKEVERMAELLGVKMDAAKKDLVLEESSLEYMTENWEKFQSPGFLPKRFFGKGKNGRWKDLLPQEKIEKYEVFIVDKLGIECANWVKNGGYLPGLIQKALDDAIEEAMTPD
;
A
#
# COMPACT_ATOMS: atom_id res chain seq x y z
N MET A 1 -7.92 6.44 -20.68
CA MET A 1 -7.52 7.44 -19.65
C MET A 1 -6.21 8.06 -20.09
N ASN A 2 -6.02 9.36 -19.92
CA ASN A 2 -4.70 9.96 -20.11
C ASN A 2 -3.86 9.57 -18.89
N ILE A 3 -2.72 8.93 -19.12
CA ILE A 3 -1.79 8.55 -18.04
C ILE A 3 -1.07 9.82 -17.57
N VAL A 4 -1.08 10.05 -16.27
CA VAL A 4 -0.37 11.16 -15.63
C VAL A 4 1.07 10.73 -15.38
N GLU A 5 2.03 11.41 -15.96
CA GLU A 5 3.43 11.12 -15.67
C GLU A 5 3.83 11.71 -14.31
N VAL A 6 4.39 10.87 -13.46
CA VAL A 6 4.95 11.24 -12.16
C VAL A 6 6.44 10.98 -12.16
N LYS A 7 7.23 12.05 -12.03
CA LYS A 7 8.68 11.96 -12.00
C LYS A 7 9.26 12.87 -10.93
N ASN A 8 10.12 12.30 -10.10
CA ASN A 8 10.90 13.02 -9.10
C ASN A 8 12.27 12.37 -8.91
N LYS A 9 13.03 12.78 -7.88
CA LYS A 9 14.38 12.28 -7.61
C LYS A 9 14.46 10.76 -7.44
N TYR A 10 13.40 10.11 -6.96
CA TYR A 10 13.39 8.69 -6.58
C TYR A 10 12.47 7.83 -7.45
N CYS A 11 11.57 8.43 -8.20
CA CYS A 11 10.54 7.69 -8.92
C CYS A 11 10.31 8.24 -10.31
N ASP A 12 10.10 7.31 -11.24
CA ASP A 12 9.74 7.62 -12.63
C ASP A 12 8.63 6.65 -13.09
N SER A 13 7.40 7.16 -13.21
CA SER A 13 6.24 6.33 -13.59
C SER A 13 6.35 5.78 -15.01
N THR A 14 7.15 6.41 -15.88
CA THR A 14 7.32 5.96 -17.27
C THR A 14 8.00 4.61 -17.39
N ILE A 15 8.67 4.14 -16.32
CA ILE A 15 9.27 2.79 -16.25
C ILE A 15 8.22 1.71 -16.44
N TRP A 16 6.98 1.93 -15.99
CA TRP A 16 5.87 1.01 -16.20
C TRP A 16 5.55 0.74 -17.68
N ASN A 17 5.85 1.67 -18.57
CA ASN A 17 5.68 1.48 -20.01
C ASN A 17 6.64 0.43 -20.60
N SER A 18 7.71 0.11 -19.86
CA SER A 18 8.70 -0.91 -20.25
C SER A 18 8.43 -2.29 -19.64
N VAL A 19 7.37 -2.44 -18.86
CA VAL A 19 6.96 -3.71 -18.25
C VAL A 19 5.86 -4.33 -19.08
N SER A 20 6.14 -5.48 -19.71
CA SER A 20 5.14 -6.19 -20.51
C SER A 20 4.06 -6.80 -19.58
N PRO A 21 2.77 -6.42 -19.72
CA PRO A 21 1.73 -6.93 -18.83
C PRO A 21 1.45 -8.41 -19.06
N ARG A 22 1.19 -9.15 -17.98
CA ARG A 22 0.77 -10.55 -18.00
C ARG A 22 -0.62 -10.69 -17.39
N LYS A 23 -1.41 -11.65 -17.87
CA LYS A 23 -2.77 -11.93 -17.35
C LYS A 23 -2.79 -12.30 -15.87
N THR A 24 -1.67 -12.86 -15.39
CA THR A 24 -1.49 -13.31 -14.01
C THR A 24 -0.88 -12.27 -13.10
N ASP A 25 -0.59 -11.06 -13.62
CA ASP A 25 0.03 -10.01 -12.84
C ASP A 25 -0.84 -9.56 -11.67
N VAL A 26 -0.17 -9.36 -10.52
CA VAL A 26 -0.73 -8.72 -9.35
C VAL A 26 0.04 -7.42 -9.08
N VAL A 27 -0.65 -6.32 -8.95
CA VAL A 27 -0.05 -5.03 -8.55
C VAL A 27 -0.45 -4.71 -7.12
N ILE A 28 0.53 -4.64 -6.23
CA ILE A 28 0.34 -4.22 -4.84
C ILE A 28 0.66 -2.74 -4.76
N ALA A 29 -0.38 -1.94 -4.71
CA ALA A 29 -0.31 -0.49 -4.64
C ALA A 29 -0.61 -0.01 -3.21
N SER A 30 -0.02 1.09 -2.81
CA SER A 30 -0.33 1.73 -1.53
C SER A 30 0.03 3.20 -1.53
N CYS A 31 -0.67 3.99 -0.73
CA CYS A 31 0.00 5.13 -0.16
C CYS A 31 1.09 4.60 0.80
N TYR A 32 2.27 5.16 0.78
CA TYR A 32 3.41 4.71 1.59
C TYR A 32 3.03 4.49 3.08
N LYS A 33 3.79 3.66 3.80
CA LYS A 33 3.61 3.35 5.24
C LYS A 33 2.25 2.73 5.61
N SER A 34 1.59 2.05 4.66
CA SER A 34 0.25 1.47 4.82
C SER A 34 0.22 -0.07 4.87
N GLY A 35 1.38 -0.73 5.03
CA GLY A 35 1.44 -2.19 5.17
C GLY A 35 1.81 -2.94 3.89
N THR A 36 2.44 -2.28 2.91
CA THR A 36 2.81 -2.86 1.61
C THR A 36 3.61 -4.16 1.76
N THR A 37 4.67 -4.17 2.60
CA THR A 37 5.51 -5.36 2.79
C THR A 37 4.77 -6.53 3.43
N LEU A 38 3.85 -6.25 4.36
CA LEU A 38 2.97 -7.28 4.92
C LEU A 38 2.08 -7.87 3.83
N THR A 39 1.52 -7.04 2.96
CA THR A 39 0.69 -7.52 1.84
C THR A 39 1.50 -8.26 0.79
N GLN A 40 2.74 -7.82 0.49
CA GLN A 40 3.65 -8.59 -0.37
C GLN A 40 3.87 -10.01 0.18
N GLN A 41 4.06 -10.15 1.50
CA GLN A 41 4.21 -11.47 2.13
C GLN A 41 2.92 -12.29 2.07
N ILE A 42 1.76 -11.69 2.35
CA ILE A 42 0.47 -12.39 2.22
C ILE A 42 0.25 -12.89 0.78
N VAL A 43 0.48 -12.05 -0.22
CA VAL A 43 0.35 -12.43 -1.64
C VAL A 43 1.36 -13.52 -2.02
N ASN A 44 2.61 -13.43 -1.53
CA ASN A 44 3.60 -14.49 -1.69
C ASN A 44 3.08 -15.84 -1.16
N LEU A 45 2.58 -15.88 0.07
CA LEU A 45 2.06 -17.09 0.69
C LEU A 45 0.82 -17.64 -0.05
N LEU A 46 -0.06 -16.75 -0.50
CA LEU A 46 -1.25 -17.16 -1.27
C LEU A 46 -0.87 -17.78 -2.61
N LEU A 47 0.05 -17.18 -3.35
CA LEU A 47 0.44 -17.63 -4.69
C LEU A 47 1.43 -18.80 -4.66
N ASN A 48 2.37 -18.80 -3.73
CA ASN A 48 3.47 -19.76 -3.68
C ASN A 48 3.27 -20.90 -2.67
N GLY A 49 2.39 -20.71 -1.66
CA GLY A 49 2.08 -21.72 -0.66
C GLY A 49 3.17 -21.92 0.41
N ASN A 50 4.17 -21.06 0.47
CA ASN A 50 5.22 -21.07 1.49
C ASN A 50 5.94 -19.71 1.53
N SER A 51 6.71 -19.46 2.58
CA SER A 51 7.53 -18.24 2.74
C SER A 51 8.91 -18.32 2.06
N ASP A 52 9.15 -19.37 1.29
CA ASP A 52 10.33 -19.41 0.44
C ASP A 52 10.21 -18.32 -0.63
N LEU A 53 11.24 -17.49 -0.72
CA LEU A 53 11.30 -16.39 -1.69
C LEU A 53 11.81 -16.89 -3.07
N ARG A 54 11.65 -18.17 -3.38
CA ARG A 54 12.06 -18.80 -4.67
C ARG A 54 13.52 -18.54 -5.03
N GLY A 55 14.40 -18.50 -4.02
CA GLY A 55 15.83 -18.23 -4.20
C GLY A 55 16.20 -16.75 -4.24
N TYR A 56 15.23 -15.83 -4.19
CA TYR A 56 15.48 -14.39 -4.04
C TYR A 56 15.89 -14.06 -2.59
N LYS A 57 16.72 -13.04 -2.42
CA LYS A 57 17.25 -12.65 -1.09
C LYS A 57 16.20 -11.95 -0.25
N SER A 58 15.30 -11.22 -0.90
CA SER A 58 14.28 -10.44 -0.20
C SER A 58 12.95 -10.42 -0.96
N ILE A 59 11.88 -10.08 -0.23
CA ILE A 59 10.56 -9.86 -0.81
C ILE A 59 10.57 -8.72 -1.84
N HIS A 60 11.53 -7.81 -1.77
CA HIS A 60 11.67 -6.68 -2.69
C HIS A 60 12.34 -7.07 -4.01
N GLU A 61 13.11 -8.16 -4.04
CA GLU A 61 13.54 -8.79 -5.29
C GLU A 61 12.40 -9.59 -5.94
N LEU A 62 11.62 -10.33 -5.15
CA LEU A 62 10.49 -11.12 -5.63
C LEU A 62 9.31 -10.24 -6.09
N SER A 63 9.15 -9.07 -5.47
CA SER A 63 8.10 -8.09 -5.74
C SER A 63 8.72 -6.70 -5.86
N PRO A 64 9.38 -6.39 -6.98
CA PRO A 64 10.09 -5.13 -7.17
C PRO A 64 9.17 -3.92 -7.14
N TRP A 65 9.68 -2.81 -6.62
CA TRP A 65 9.05 -1.50 -6.72
C TRP A 65 9.40 -0.89 -8.10
N VAL A 66 8.46 -0.96 -9.03
CA VAL A 66 8.74 -0.74 -10.46
C VAL A 66 9.26 0.65 -10.76
N GLU A 67 8.56 1.70 -10.32
CA GLU A 67 8.92 3.09 -10.62
C GLU A 67 10.07 3.65 -9.78
N TYR A 68 10.57 2.91 -8.76
CA TYR A 68 11.67 3.37 -7.91
C TYR A 68 13.00 3.35 -8.66
N ASN A 69 13.61 4.53 -8.83
CA ASN A 69 14.85 4.68 -9.59
C ASN A 69 15.62 5.95 -9.14
N PRO A 70 16.88 5.83 -8.70
CA PRO A 70 17.69 4.61 -8.64
C PRO A 70 17.24 3.65 -7.54
N ASP A 71 17.14 2.37 -7.86
CA ASP A 71 16.74 1.32 -6.92
C ASP A 71 18.00 0.61 -6.38
N PRO A 72 18.32 0.71 -5.08
CA PRO A 72 19.54 0.12 -4.53
C PRO A 72 19.58 -1.42 -4.57
N THR A 73 18.45 -2.07 -4.86
CA THR A 73 18.37 -3.52 -5.06
C THR A 73 19.06 -3.95 -6.36
N PHE A 74 19.09 -3.06 -7.37
CA PHE A 74 19.58 -3.36 -8.72
C PHE A 74 20.68 -2.40 -9.14
N ALA A 75 21.71 -2.92 -9.80
CA ALA A 75 22.84 -2.10 -10.24
C ALA A 75 22.50 -1.11 -11.39
N SER A 76 21.43 -1.36 -12.11
CA SER A 76 20.93 -0.45 -13.15
C SER A 76 19.44 -0.68 -13.43
N LEU A 77 18.79 0.29 -14.09
CA LEU A 77 17.41 0.16 -14.55
C LEU A 77 17.24 -0.99 -15.54
N GLU A 78 18.20 -1.18 -16.44
CA GLU A 78 18.20 -2.29 -17.42
C GLU A 78 18.18 -3.65 -16.71
N LEU A 79 19.03 -3.84 -15.71
CA LEU A 79 19.06 -5.08 -14.91
C LEU A 79 17.76 -5.29 -14.14
N LYS A 80 17.16 -4.22 -13.61
CA LYS A 80 15.86 -4.27 -12.94
C LYS A 80 14.75 -4.69 -13.90
N LEU A 81 14.67 -4.09 -15.09
CA LEU A 81 13.66 -4.45 -16.09
C LEU A 81 13.82 -5.89 -16.55
N ASN A 82 15.06 -6.30 -16.84
CA ASN A 82 15.35 -7.70 -17.19
C ASN A 82 14.96 -8.66 -16.04
N HIS A 83 15.22 -8.30 -14.80
CA HIS A 83 14.79 -9.07 -13.63
C HIS A 83 13.26 -9.19 -13.57
N ILE A 84 12.52 -8.09 -13.73
CA ILE A 84 11.04 -8.06 -13.73
C ILE A 84 10.48 -8.98 -14.83
N GLU A 85 11.06 -8.95 -16.04
CA GLU A 85 10.62 -9.82 -17.14
C GLU A 85 10.94 -11.30 -16.91
N ASN A 86 11.95 -11.64 -16.10
CA ASN A 86 12.30 -13.01 -15.75
C ASN A 86 11.66 -13.53 -14.44
N LEU A 87 10.83 -12.72 -13.78
CA LEU A 87 10.04 -13.19 -12.63
C LEU A 87 9.10 -14.34 -13.02
N PRO A 88 8.73 -15.23 -12.06
CA PRO A 88 7.76 -16.29 -12.28
C PRO A 88 6.47 -15.81 -12.95
N GLU A 89 5.73 -16.73 -13.60
CA GLU A 89 4.49 -16.41 -14.32
C GLU A 89 3.48 -15.64 -13.43
N SER A 90 3.30 -16.07 -12.19
CA SER A 90 2.44 -15.40 -11.22
C SER A 90 3.24 -14.34 -10.43
N ARG A 91 3.79 -13.35 -11.12
CA ARG A 91 4.54 -12.28 -10.48
C ARG A 91 3.60 -11.27 -9.81
N PHE A 92 4.11 -10.65 -8.76
CA PHE A 92 3.45 -9.53 -8.09
C PHE A 92 4.44 -8.36 -7.96
N LEU A 93 3.97 -7.17 -8.33
CA LEU A 93 4.79 -5.96 -8.46
C LEU A 93 4.32 -4.92 -7.46
N LYS A 94 5.24 -4.15 -6.92
CA LYS A 94 4.94 -3.08 -5.97
C LYS A 94 4.91 -1.73 -6.66
N THR A 95 3.96 -0.88 -6.25
CA THR A 95 3.91 0.53 -6.64
C THR A 95 3.44 1.42 -5.49
N HIS A 96 3.85 2.67 -5.54
CA HIS A 96 3.28 3.74 -4.70
C HIS A 96 2.58 4.82 -5.54
N LEU A 97 2.44 4.62 -6.86
CA LEU A 97 1.81 5.58 -7.76
C LEU A 97 0.31 5.73 -7.52
N PRO A 98 -0.27 6.90 -7.83
CA PRO A 98 -1.71 7.02 -7.99
C PRO A 98 -2.17 6.16 -9.19
N PHE A 99 -3.43 5.77 -9.20
CA PHE A 99 -3.98 4.88 -10.23
C PHE A 99 -3.86 5.43 -11.65
N ASP A 100 -4.06 6.73 -11.82
CA ASP A 100 -3.98 7.43 -13.11
C ASP A 100 -2.55 7.60 -13.66
N ALA A 101 -1.54 7.24 -12.86
CA ALA A 101 -0.14 7.18 -13.30
C ALA A 101 0.30 5.75 -13.70
N LEU A 102 -0.61 4.78 -13.68
CA LEU A 102 -0.34 3.39 -14.07
C LEU A 102 -0.98 3.06 -15.42
N PRO A 103 -0.31 2.27 -16.29
CA PRO A 103 -0.96 1.68 -17.44
C PRO A 103 -1.97 0.62 -16.97
N TYR A 104 -3.26 1.00 -16.94
CA TYR A 104 -4.31 0.08 -16.50
C TYR A 104 -4.49 -1.10 -17.46
N ASN A 105 -4.52 -2.31 -16.90
CA ASN A 105 -4.86 -3.52 -17.62
C ASN A 105 -6.02 -4.26 -16.90
N PRO A 106 -7.16 -4.54 -17.56
CA PRO A 106 -8.30 -5.19 -16.95
C PRO A 106 -8.05 -6.64 -16.53
N GLU A 107 -7.02 -7.29 -17.04
CA GLU A 107 -6.63 -8.66 -16.66
C GLU A 107 -5.74 -8.70 -15.41
N THR A 108 -5.03 -7.60 -15.10
CA THR A 108 -4.19 -7.45 -13.90
C THR A 108 -5.04 -7.30 -12.65
N LYS A 109 -4.64 -7.93 -11.55
CA LYS A 109 -5.27 -7.76 -10.24
C LYS A 109 -4.57 -6.66 -9.45
N TYR A 110 -5.34 -5.74 -8.88
CA TYR A 110 -4.81 -4.61 -8.11
C TYR A 110 -5.27 -4.71 -6.65
N ILE A 111 -4.32 -4.68 -5.73
CA ILE A 111 -4.58 -4.58 -4.29
C ILE A 111 -4.04 -3.23 -3.82
N TYR A 112 -4.94 -2.33 -3.45
CA TYR A 112 -4.57 -1.00 -2.97
C TYR A 112 -4.75 -0.88 -1.46
N LEU A 113 -3.66 -0.53 -0.76
CA LEU A 113 -3.67 -0.37 0.69
C LEU A 113 -3.70 1.11 1.07
N VAL A 114 -4.54 1.39 2.06
CA VAL A 114 -4.64 2.71 2.67
C VAL A 114 -4.59 2.60 4.19
N ARG A 115 -4.22 3.69 4.82
CA ARG A 115 -4.15 3.83 6.28
C ARG A 115 -4.55 5.25 6.68
N ASP A 116 -5.05 5.44 7.92
CA ASP A 116 -5.30 6.77 8.47
C ASP A 116 -4.06 7.66 8.31
N GLY A 117 -4.24 8.85 7.75
CA GLY A 117 -3.16 9.78 7.47
C GLY A 117 -2.33 10.14 8.70
N ARG A 118 -2.95 10.20 9.89
CA ARG A 118 -2.27 10.46 11.16
C ARG A 118 -1.29 9.34 11.53
N ASP A 119 -1.67 8.10 11.27
CA ASP A 119 -0.79 6.94 11.46
C ASP A 119 0.30 6.84 10.39
N VAL A 120 0.00 7.27 9.15
CA VAL A 120 0.99 7.37 8.06
C VAL A 120 2.04 8.41 8.42
N ALA A 121 1.63 9.63 8.81
CA ALA A 121 2.53 10.70 9.23
C ALA A 121 3.44 10.29 10.38
N LEU A 122 2.87 9.70 11.44
CA LEU A 122 3.66 9.20 12.57
C LEU A 122 4.64 8.09 12.17
N SER A 123 4.22 7.23 11.25
CA SER A 123 5.10 6.17 10.74
C SER A 123 6.25 6.72 9.90
N LEU A 124 6.04 7.79 9.13
CA LEU A 124 7.08 8.50 8.40
C LEU A 124 8.05 9.21 9.35
N TYR A 125 7.53 9.98 10.29
CA TYR A 125 8.32 10.68 11.31
C TYR A 125 9.24 9.72 12.05
N ASN A 126 8.71 8.58 12.51
CA ASN A 126 9.50 7.57 13.18
C ASN A 126 10.51 6.85 12.26
N ALA A 127 10.25 6.81 10.96
CA ALA A 127 11.15 6.23 9.97
C ALA A 127 12.28 7.19 9.56
N GLY A 128 12.10 8.50 9.73
CA GLY A 128 13.11 9.50 9.36
C GLY A 128 14.48 9.25 9.96
N GLY A 129 14.56 8.80 11.24
CA GLY A 129 15.80 8.31 11.86
C GLY A 129 16.19 6.88 11.49
N GLY A 130 15.48 6.23 10.59
CA GLY A 130 15.72 4.85 10.13
C GLY A 130 16.13 4.73 8.68
N TYR A 131 16.19 5.84 7.93
CA TYR A 131 16.71 5.85 6.58
C TYR A 131 18.25 5.75 6.57
N ASP A 132 18.77 5.10 5.54
CA ASP A 132 20.19 5.11 5.25
C ASP A 132 20.56 6.43 4.55
N THR A 133 21.15 7.36 5.30
CA THR A 133 21.50 8.71 4.82
C THR A 133 22.52 8.69 3.68
N SER A 134 23.25 7.58 3.48
CA SER A 134 24.15 7.44 2.33
C SER A 134 23.38 7.30 1.00
N LEU A 135 22.10 6.88 1.05
CA LEU A 135 21.23 6.69 -0.10
C LEU A 135 20.26 7.86 -0.30
N TYR A 136 19.99 8.63 0.76
CA TYR A 136 19.04 9.74 0.73
C TYR A 136 19.73 11.02 1.23
N GLU A 137 19.51 12.14 0.55
CA GLU A 137 19.88 13.43 1.13
C GLU A 137 19.11 13.64 2.43
N GLU A 138 19.80 14.20 3.43
CA GLU A 138 19.17 14.56 4.70
C GLU A 138 18.03 15.55 4.45
N GLU A 139 16.79 15.06 4.48
CA GLU A 139 15.66 15.95 4.68
C GLU A 139 15.73 16.43 6.14
N LYS A 140 15.52 17.72 6.36
CA LYS A 140 15.47 18.31 7.69
C LYS A 140 14.41 17.58 8.50
N VAL A 141 14.84 16.79 9.48
CA VAL A 141 13.93 16.12 10.39
C VAL A 141 13.49 17.18 11.42
N GLU A 142 12.21 17.47 11.46
CA GLU A 142 11.62 18.32 12.48
C GLU A 142 11.88 17.70 13.86
N GLU A 143 12.10 18.55 14.88
CA GLU A 143 12.45 18.10 16.22
C GLU A 143 11.31 17.34 16.91
N THR A 144 10.06 17.71 16.60
CA THR A 144 8.87 17.11 17.19
C THR A 144 7.87 16.61 16.15
N PHE A 145 7.07 15.61 16.52
CA PHE A 145 6.02 15.11 15.63
C PHE A 145 4.94 16.17 15.31
N PRO A 146 4.49 17.05 16.23
CA PRO A 146 3.57 18.13 15.89
C PRO A 146 4.10 19.14 14.87
N GLU A 147 5.41 19.42 14.83
CA GLU A 147 6.03 20.26 13.80
C GLU A 147 6.07 19.57 12.46
N PHE A 148 6.50 18.30 12.43
CA PHE A 148 6.44 17.46 11.23
C PHE A 148 5.02 17.39 10.66
N TRP A 149 4.02 17.23 11.53
CA TRP A 149 2.62 17.15 11.16
C TRP A 149 2.12 18.38 10.42
N ASP A 150 2.45 19.58 10.86
CA ASP A 150 2.00 20.83 10.24
C ASP A 150 2.50 20.94 8.80
N ASN A 151 3.76 20.59 8.55
CA ASN A 151 4.34 20.60 7.22
C ASN A 151 3.78 19.49 6.35
N TRP A 152 3.54 18.32 6.95
CA TRP A 152 3.08 17.13 6.22
C TRP A 152 1.59 17.19 5.86
N LEU A 153 0.74 17.74 6.72
CA LEU A 153 -0.72 17.74 6.54
C LEU A 153 -1.15 18.33 5.19
N GLU A 154 -0.62 19.47 4.83
CA GLU A 154 -1.01 20.18 3.61
C GLU A 154 -0.48 19.49 2.35
N THR A 155 0.71 18.95 2.41
CA THR A 155 1.36 18.33 1.26
C THR A 155 1.05 16.84 1.18
N GLY A 156 0.88 16.14 2.32
CA GLY A 156 0.70 14.69 2.41
C GLY A 156 1.81 13.92 1.69
N ARG A 157 2.92 14.59 1.37
CA ARG A 157 3.94 14.06 0.49
C ARG A 157 5.18 13.61 1.24
N HIS A 158 5.64 12.47 0.83
CA HIS A 158 7.00 12.01 1.01
C HIS A 158 7.65 11.86 -0.38
N LEU A 159 6.96 11.17 -1.28
CA LEU A 159 7.37 11.00 -2.69
C LEU A 159 6.39 11.71 -3.63
N TRP A 160 5.10 11.76 -3.29
CA TRP A 160 3.99 12.43 -3.99
C TRP A 160 2.82 12.70 -3.06
N PRO A 161 1.86 13.54 -3.49
CA PRO A 161 0.70 13.90 -2.69
C PRO A 161 -0.14 12.67 -2.28
N LEU A 162 -0.31 12.48 -0.98
CA LEU A 162 -1.04 11.34 -0.40
C LEU A 162 -2.52 11.36 -0.78
N TRP A 163 -3.14 12.54 -0.69
CA TRP A 163 -4.58 12.69 -0.82
C TRP A 163 -5.06 12.42 -2.24
N GLU A 164 -4.33 12.91 -3.23
CA GLU A 164 -4.56 12.66 -4.65
C GLU A 164 -4.34 11.17 -4.99
N ASN A 165 -3.33 10.55 -4.40
CA ASN A 165 -3.10 9.11 -4.54
C ASN A 165 -4.30 8.31 -4.03
N ILE A 166 -4.75 8.58 -2.80
CA ILE A 166 -5.93 7.90 -2.21
C ILE A 166 -7.16 8.12 -3.09
N LEU A 167 -7.42 9.36 -3.51
CA LEU A 167 -8.61 9.69 -4.29
C LEU A 167 -8.60 9.03 -5.67
N SER A 168 -7.44 8.89 -6.32
CA SER A 168 -7.32 8.22 -7.62
C SER A 168 -7.75 6.74 -7.53
N TRP A 169 -7.32 6.04 -6.49
CA TRP A 169 -7.70 4.65 -6.23
C TRP A 169 -9.15 4.51 -5.73
N TRP A 170 -9.62 5.46 -4.93
CA TRP A 170 -11.02 5.48 -4.47
C TRP A 170 -12.01 5.54 -5.62
N ARG A 171 -11.72 6.33 -6.65
CA ARG A 171 -12.57 6.49 -7.84
C ARG A 171 -12.76 5.19 -8.62
N VAL A 172 -11.81 4.29 -8.55
CA VAL A 172 -11.83 3.00 -9.27
C VAL A 172 -12.15 1.80 -8.38
N ARG A 173 -12.55 2.02 -7.12
CA ARG A 173 -12.87 0.97 -6.14
C ARG A 173 -13.95 -0.02 -6.57
N HIS A 174 -14.76 0.37 -7.57
CA HIS A 174 -15.83 -0.44 -8.12
C HIS A 174 -15.36 -1.41 -9.23
N LEU A 175 -14.13 -1.32 -9.70
CA LEU A 175 -13.62 -2.22 -10.73
C LEU A 175 -13.45 -3.64 -10.17
N PRO A 176 -13.87 -4.69 -10.91
CA PRO A 176 -13.88 -6.07 -10.38
C PRO A 176 -12.49 -6.65 -10.13
N ASN A 177 -11.46 -6.04 -10.69
CA ASN A 177 -10.06 -6.42 -10.52
C ASN A 177 -9.29 -5.51 -9.54
N VAL A 178 -9.98 -4.64 -8.79
CA VAL A 178 -9.41 -3.73 -7.80
C VAL A 178 -9.97 -4.04 -6.41
N LEU A 179 -9.10 -4.33 -5.47
CA LEU A 179 -9.43 -4.54 -4.06
C LEU A 179 -8.81 -3.44 -3.20
N LEU A 180 -9.65 -2.67 -2.52
CA LEU A 180 -9.19 -1.72 -1.51
C LEU A 180 -9.11 -2.42 -0.15
N VAL A 181 -7.96 -2.29 0.50
CA VAL A 181 -7.64 -2.87 1.81
C VAL A 181 -7.26 -1.75 2.78
N HIS A 182 -7.96 -1.67 3.89
CA HIS A 182 -7.59 -0.72 4.94
C HIS A 182 -6.67 -1.38 5.97
N TYR A 183 -5.57 -0.71 6.32
CA TYR A 183 -4.59 -1.26 7.27
C TYR A 183 -5.19 -1.62 8.63
N ALA A 184 -6.18 -0.85 9.12
CA ALA A 184 -6.85 -1.17 10.37
C ALA A 184 -7.63 -2.50 10.30
N ASN A 185 -8.27 -2.81 9.16
CA ASN A 185 -8.92 -4.09 8.95
C ASN A 185 -7.87 -5.21 8.88
N LEU A 186 -6.77 -4.98 8.13
CA LEU A 186 -5.71 -5.96 7.95
C LEU A 186 -5.05 -6.40 9.27
N ILE A 187 -4.93 -5.49 10.25
CA ILE A 187 -4.39 -5.85 11.57
C ILE A 187 -5.48 -6.28 12.57
N GLY A 188 -6.73 -5.83 12.40
CA GLY A 188 -7.86 -6.13 13.30
C GLY A 188 -8.59 -7.42 12.97
N ASP A 189 -8.70 -7.76 11.68
CA ASP A 189 -9.34 -8.98 11.18
C ASP A 189 -8.56 -9.54 9.97
N LYS A 190 -7.30 -9.90 10.22
CA LYS A 190 -6.41 -10.44 9.19
C LYS A 190 -7.01 -11.65 8.45
N PRO A 191 -7.66 -12.63 9.12
CA PRO A 191 -8.25 -13.77 8.43
C PRO A 191 -9.20 -13.37 7.31
N LYS A 192 -10.07 -12.41 7.57
CA LYS A 192 -11.05 -11.93 6.58
C LYS A 192 -10.39 -11.17 5.43
N GLU A 193 -9.39 -10.34 5.71
CA GLU A 193 -8.66 -9.64 4.64
C GLU A 193 -7.85 -10.61 3.76
N VAL A 194 -7.27 -11.67 4.34
CA VAL A 194 -6.59 -12.74 3.61
C VAL A 194 -7.58 -13.48 2.69
N GLU A 195 -8.80 -13.79 3.16
CA GLU A 195 -9.86 -14.41 2.36
C GLU A 195 -10.26 -13.52 1.19
N ARG A 196 -10.43 -12.21 1.39
CA ARG A 196 -10.74 -11.24 0.32
C ARG A 196 -9.62 -11.17 -0.74
N MET A 197 -8.37 -11.18 -0.30
CA MET A 197 -7.22 -11.23 -1.23
C MET A 197 -7.19 -12.55 -1.99
N ALA A 198 -7.42 -13.68 -1.32
CA ALA A 198 -7.48 -14.99 -1.97
C ALA A 198 -8.59 -15.06 -3.02
N GLU A 199 -9.77 -14.50 -2.72
CA GLU A 199 -10.90 -14.41 -3.66
C GLU A 199 -10.54 -13.59 -4.91
N LEU A 200 -9.98 -12.38 -4.74
CA LEU A 200 -9.49 -11.57 -5.86
C LEU A 200 -8.49 -12.32 -6.73
N LEU A 201 -7.55 -13.04 -6.09
CA LEU A 201 -6.49 -13.77 -6.77
C LEU A 201 -6.95 -15.11 -7.36
N GLY A 202 -8.18 -15.55 -7.08
CA GLY A 202 -8.71 -16.85 -7.51
C GLY A 202 -8.03 -18.04 -6.80
N VAL A 203 -7.47 -17.81 -5.61
CA VAL A 203 -6.76 -18.82 -4.82
C VAL A 203 -7.73 -19.55 -3.89
N LYS A 204 -7.79 -20.87 -4.00
CA LYS A 204 -8.56 -21.69 -3.06
C LYS A 204 -7.87 -21.75 -1.70
N MET A 205 -8.62 -21.43 -0.66
CA MET A 205 -8.17 -21.49 0.73
C MET A 205 -8.70 -22.77 1.40
N ASP A 206 -7.81 -23.58 1.92
CA ASP A 206 -8.11 -24.59 2.93
C ASP A 206 -7.60 -24.17 4.30
N ALA A 207 -7.89 -24.94 5.34
CA ALA A 207 -7.50 -24.60 6.69
C ALA A 207 -5.97 -24.51 6.86
N ALA A 208 -5.23 -25.46 6.26
CA ALA A 208 -3.77 -25.50 6.37
C ALA A 208 -3.12 -24.25 5.71
N LYS A 209 -3.60 -23.88 4.53
CA LYS A 209 -3.13 -22.68 3.83
C LYS A 209 -3.47 -21.41 4.59
N LYS A 210 -4.67 -21.34 5.19
CA LYS A 210 -5.08 -20.20 6.01
C LYS A 210 -4.16 -20.06 7.23
N ASP A 211 -3.93 -21.14 7.96
CA ASP A 211 -3.05 -21.14 9.13
C ASP A 211 -1.63 -20.71 8.76
N LEU A 212 -1.06 -21.25 7.68
CA LEU A 212 0.24 -20.86 7.16
C LEU A 212 0.33 -19.37 6.86
N VAL A 213 -0.67 -18.81 6.14
CA VAL A 213 -0.68 -17.39 5.79
C VAL A 213 -0.76 -16.52 7.03
N LEU A 214 -1.57 -16.88 8.01
CA LEU A 214 -1.73 -16.12 9.25
C LEU A 214 -0.46 -16.15 10.11
N GLU A 215 0.18 -17.30 10.23
CA GLU A 215 1.41 -17.50 10.99
C GLU A 215 2.58 -16.75 10.35
N GLU A 216 2.89 -17.03 9.09
CA GLU A 216 4.08 -16.51 8.41
C GLU A 216 3.93 -15.07 7.90
N SER A 217 2.75 -14.46 8.04
CA SER A 217 2.53 -13.01 7.90
C SER A 217 2.33 -12.31 9.26
N SER A 218 2.58 -12.97 10.37
CA SER A 218 2.54 -12.34 11.69
C SER A 218 3.69 -11.33 11.87
N LEU A 219 3.48 -10.32 12.73
CA LEU A 219 4.54 -9.36 13.04
C LEU A 219 5.74 -10.05 13.67
N GLU A 220 5.49 -11.07 14.50
CA GLU A 220 6.51 -11.88 15.15
C GLU A 220 7.38 -12.60 14.10
N TYR A 221 6.76 -13.40 13.22
CA TYR A 221 7.47 -14.09 12.15
C TYR A 221 8.27 -13.14 11.26
N MET A 222 7.66 -12.03 10.81
CA MET A 222 8.34 -11.08 9.94
C MET A 222 9.49 -10.35 10.65
N THR A 223 9.38 -10.13 11.96
CA THR A 223 10.46 -9.52 12.75
C THR A 223 11.62 -10.49 12.97
N GLU A 224 11.33 -11.76 13.24
CA GLU A 224 12.36 -12.81 13.37
C GLU A 224 13.09 -13.04 12.05
N ASN A 225 12.39 -12.95 10.93
CA ASN A 225 12.93 -13.09 9.58
C ASN A 225 13.17 -11.74 8.89
N TRP A 226 13.49 -10.69 9.64
CA TRP A 226 13.54 -9.30 9.18
C TRP A 226 14.39 -9.07 7.92
N GLU A 227 15.45 -9.85 7.71
CA GLU A 227 16.33 -9.76 6.55
C GLU A 227 15.60 -10.01 5.22
N LYS A 228 14.58 -10.88 5.23
CA LYS A 228 13.74 -11.16 4.08
C LYS A 228 12.80 -10.00 3.70
N PHE A 229 12.48 -9.14 4.67
CA PHE A 229 11.40 -8.14 4.56
C PHE A 229 11.87 -6.70 4.65
N GLN A 230 13.13 -6.46 5.00
CA GLN A 230 13.68 -5.11 5.11
C GLN A 230 13.63 -4.40 3.76
N SER A 231 13.00 -3.22 3.74
CA SER A 231 12.98 -2.38 2.54
C SER A 231 14.37 -1.82 2.28
N PRO A 232 14.82 -1.84 1.01
CA PRO A 232 16.06 -1.16 0.63
C PRO A 232 16.05 0.30 1.08
N GLY A 233 17.19 0.79 1.56
CA GLY A 233 17.33 2.16 2.06
C GLY A 233 16.91 2.39 3.51
N PHE A 234 16.48 1.36 4.23
CA PHE A 234 16.23 1.44 5.67
C PHE A 234 17.32 0.76 6.47
N LEU A 235 17.67 1.34 7.63
CA LEU A 235 18.59 0.71 8.57
C LEU A 235 17.99 -0.59 9.14
N PRO A 236 18.81 -1.63 9.36
CA PRO A 236 18.37 -2.89 9.90
C PRO A 236 17.52 -2.75 11.17
N LYS A 237 16.46 -3.56 11.28
CA LYS A 237 15.53 -3.63 12.43
C LYS A 237 14.69 -2.36 12.72
N ARG A 238 14.95 -1.22 12.06
CA ARG A 238 14.13 0.00 12.23
C ARG A 238 12.93 0.06 11.29
N PHE A 239 12.88 -0.84 10.31
CA PHE A 239 11.80 -0.92 9.35
C PHE A 239 10.45 -1.34 9.97
N PHE A 240 10.49 -2.26 10.95
CA PHE A 240 9.28 -2.76 11.59
C PHE A 240 8.80 -1.83 12.69
N GLY A 241 7.60 -1.28 12.52
CA GLY A 241 6.91 -0.54 13.56
C GLY A 241 6.25 -1.45 14.60
N LYS A 242 5.56 -0.85 15.58
CA LYS A 242 4.87 -1.61 16.64
C LYS A 242 3.58 -2.31 16.20
N GLY A 243 3.20 -2.27 14.90
CA GLY A 243 1.98 -2.89 14.39
C GLY A 243 0.66 -2.35 14.97
N LYS A 244 0.66 -1.13 15.54
CA LYS A 244 -0.51 -0.55 16.22
C LYS A 244 -0.91 0.78 15.56
N ASN A 245 -2.20 0.98 15.38
CA ASN A 245 -2.81 2.25 14.97
C ASN A 245 -3.17 3.12 16.19
N GLY A 246 -3.41 4.41 15.93
CA GLY A 246 -3.92 5.37 16.91
C GLY A 246 -2.89 5.91 17.90
N ARG A 247 -1.61 5.63 17.72
CA ARG A 247 -0.52 6.13 18.59
C ARG A 247 -0.30 7.63 18.50
N TRP A 248 -0.79 8.26 17.45
CA TRP A 248 -0.79 9.70 17.25
C TRP A 248 -1.64 10.45 18.28
N LYS A 249 -2.63 9.79 18.92
CA LYS A 249 -3.56 10.37 19.88
C LYS A 249 -2.85 11.00 21.09
N ASP A 250 -1.74 10.39 21.51
CA ASP A 250 -0.96 10.87 22.64
C ASP A 250 0.08 11.94 22.24
N LEU A 251 0.22 12.24 20.95
CA LEU A 251 1.26 13.10 20.40
C LEU A 251 0.73 14.35 19.71
N LEU A 252 -0.48 14.30 19.13
CA LEU A 252 -1.10 15.44 18.46
C LEU A 252 -2.02 16.20 19.41
N PRO A 253 -1.87 17.53 19.51
CA PRO A 253 -2.84 18.38 20.20
C PRO A 253 -4.24 18.28 19.58
N GLN A 254 -5.27 18.44 20.41
CA GLN A 254 -6.67 18.31 19.99
C GLN A 254 -7.03 19.24 18.82
N GLU A 255 -6.53 20.46 18.80
CA GLU A 255 -6.72 21.42 17.71
C GLU A 255 -6.24 20.87 16.36
N LYS A 256 -5.07 20.18 16.33
CA LYS A 256 -4.53 19.59 15.11
C LYS A 256 -5.35 18.39 14.64
N ILE A 257 -5.95 17.65 15.56
CA ILE A 257 -6.87 16.54 15.26
C ILE A 257 -8.14 17.11 14.59
N GLU A 258 -8.72 18.15 15.16
CA GLU A 258 -9.91 18.82 14.63
C GLU A 258 -9.65 19.44 13.25
N LYS A 259 -8.51 20.09 13.05
CA LYS A 259 -8.09 20.59 11.73
C LYS A 259 -8.02 19.47 10.70
N TYR A 260 -7.47 18.31 11.07
CA TYR A 260 -7.40 17.15 10.19
C TYR A 260 -8.79 16.62 9.81
N GLU A 261 -9.72 16.53 10.75
CA GLU A 261 -11.08 16.04 10.49
C GLU A 261 -11.81 16.87 9.41
N VAL A 262 -11.63 18.19 9.44
CA VAL A 262 -12.19 19.09 8.41
C VAL A 262 -11.42 18.94 7.09
N PHE A 263 -10.10 19.00 7.16
CA PHE A 263 -9.21 18.96 6.00
C PHE A 263 -9.42 17.70 5.14
N ILE A 264 -9.50 16.52 5.76
CA ILE A 264 -9.62 15.27 5.01
C ILE A 264 -10.98 15.13 4.33
N VAL A 265 -12.04 15.70 4.91
CA VAL A 265 -13.38 15.74 4.27
C VAL A 265 -13.36 16.67 3.05
N ASP A 266 -12.71 17.82 3.16
CA ASP A 266 -12.53 18.74 2.03
C ASP A 266 -11.77 18.09 0.87
N LYS A 267 -10.69 17.37 1.18
CA LYS A 267 -9.82 16.73 0.17
C LYS A 267 -10.42 15.50 -0.48
N LEU A 268 -11.10 14.64 0.28
CA LEU A 268 -11.50 13.31 -0.18
C LEU A 268 -13.03 13.14 -0.33
N GLY A 269 -13.83 14.08 0.16
CA GLY A 269 -15.25 13.89 0.35
C GLY A 269 -15.56 13.02 1.56
N ILE A 270 -16.78 13.13 2.07
CA ILE A 270 -17.19 12.57 3.38
C ILE A 270 -17.07 11.04 3.45
N GLU A 271 -17.46 10.33 2.38
CA GLU A 271 -17.45 8.86 2.33
C GLU A 271 -16.03 8.32 2.36
N CYS A 272 -15.16 8.81 1.48
CA CYS A 272 -13.77 8.41 1.41
C CYS A 272 -13.01 8.79 2.69
N ALA A 273 -13.21 10.01 3.19
CA ALA A 273 -12.58 10.50 4.42
C ALA A 273 -12.94 9.63 5.63
N ASN A 274 -14.21 9.26 5.78
CA ASN A 274 -14.66 8.38 6.86
C ASN A 274 -14.04 6.99 6.76
N TRP A 275 -13.96 6.43 5.56
CA TRP A 275 -13.32 5.14 5.35
C TRP A 275 -11.81 5.19 5.62
N VAL A 276 -11.10 6.21 5.15
CA VAL A 276 -9.66 6.40 5.40
C VAL A 276 -9.33 6.53 6.88
N LYS A 277 -10.20 7.19 7.68
CA LYS A 277 -10.01 7.34 9.12
C LYS A 277 -10.27 6.06 9.90
N ASN A 278 -11.33 5.35 9.54
CA ASN A 278 -11.91 4.32 10.41
C ASN A 278 -11.73 2.89 9.86
N GLY A 279 -11.45 2.73 8.57
CA GLY A 279 -11.53 1.44 7.92
C GLY A 279 -12.99 0.99 7.75
N GLY A 280 -13.20 -0.30 7.84
CA GLY A 280 -14.47 -0.95 7.56
C GLY A 280 -14.49 -1.55 6.14
N TYR A 281 -15.50 -2.35 5.88
CA TYR A 281 -15.67 -3.00 4.59
C TYR A 281 -16.57 -2.14 3.71
N LEU A 282 -16.12 -1.89 2.50
CA LEU A 282 -16.95 -1.22 1.50
C LEU A 282 -18.01 -2.20 1.00
N PRO A 283 -19.25 -1.74 0.75
CA PRO A 283 -20.28 -2.58 0.16
C PRO A 283 -19.77 -3.24 -1.13
N GLY A 284 -20.03 -4.51 -1.31
CA GLY A 284 -19.76 -5.19 -2.58
C GLY A 284 -20.59 -4.56 -3.71
N LEU A 285 -20.12 -4.70 -4.95
CA LEU A 285 -20.80 -4.12 -6.12
C LEU A 285 -22.29 -4.50 -6.20
N ILE A 286 -22.63 -5.75 -5.84
CA ILE A 286 -24.02 -6.24 -5.82
C ILE A 286 -24.82 -5.56 -4.71
N GLN A 287 -24.25 -5.44 -3.52
CA GLN A 287 -24.90 -4.79 -2.38
C GLN A 287 -25.12 -3.31 -2.66
N LYS A 288 -24.13 -2.62 -3.24
CA LYS A 288 -24.27 -1.21 -3.62
C LYS A 288 -25.35 -1.01 -4.67
N ALA A 289 -25.40 -1.84 -5.72
CA ALA A 289 -26.43 -1.77 -6.73
C ALA A 289 -27.83 -2.03 -6.15
N LEU A 290 -27.95 -2.89 -5.14
CA LEU A 290 -29.18 -3.15 -4.42
C LEU A 290 -29.59 -1.96 -3.54
N ASP A 291 -28.63 -1.38 -2.83
CA ASP A 291 -28.86 -0.21 -1.98
C ASP A 291 -29.24 1.01 -2.81
N ASP A 292 -28.55 1.26 -3.93
CA ASP A 292 -28.89 2.32 -4.90
C ASP A 292 -30.31 2.13 -5.49
N ALA A 293 -30.70 0.91 -5.85
CA ALA A 293 -32.04 0.58 -6.35
C ALA A 293 -33.13 0.73 -5.28
N ILE A 294 -32.84 0.42 -4.03
CA ILE A 294 -33.76 0.63 -2.90
C ILE A 294 -33.96 2.13 -2.64
N GLU A 295 -32.88 2.92 -2.66
CA GLU A 295 -32.91 4.36 -2.46
C GLU A 295 -33.71 5.05 -3.57
N GLU A 296 -33.52 4.63 -4.83
CA GLU A 296 -34.29 5.12 -5.99
C GLU A 296 -35.79 4.77 -5.89
N ALA A 297 -36.09 3.57 -5.39
CA ALA A 297 -37.48 3.14 -5.18
C ALA A 297 -38.16 3.81 -3.97
N MET A 298 -37.40 4.36 -3.04
CA MET A 298 -37.91 5.04 -1.84
C MET A 298 -37.98 6.56 -1.97
N THR A 299 -37.45 7.16 -3.05
CA THR A 299 -37.60 8.59 -3.35
C THR A 299 -38.98 8.81 -3.95
N PRO A 300 -39.91 9.53 -3.26
CA PRO A 300 -41.19 9.86 -3.86
C PRO A 300 -41.05 10.92 -4.96
N ASP A 301 -41.78 10.77 -6.05
CA ASP A 301 -41.92 11.78 -7.10
C ASP A 301 -42.42 13.14 -6.58
#